data_3b030ab3fa9519fa5668e622105af2ee
#
_entry.id   3b030ab3fa9519fa5668e622105af2ee
#
_cell.length_a   1.000
_cell.length_b   1.000
_cell.length_c   1.000
_cell.angle_alpha   90.00
_cell.angle_beta   90.00
_cell.angle_gamma   90.00
#
_symmetry.space_group_name_H-M   'P 1'
#
loop_
_entity.id
_entity.type
_entity.pdbx_description
1 polymer ?
#
loop_
_entity_poly.entity_id
_entity_poly.type
_entity_poly.pdbx_seq_one_letter_code
_entity_poly.pdbx_strand_id
1 'polypeptide(L)'
;GTPQGYVTYAFNGKTYTGFYKKIKNLNWYVLIAMDDTQINKTVLSSTKNSFLLTLLAILIGLLIGSILIYNVVKALYKIIEYARRISNGQLEAALDVYGQGELGVLANTLRSMARIVKQDQDRLNRLVEERTDQLRLSQERLLKESALLKTILNTVPDLIFYKDMNGIYKGCNKAFGAFIGKSEQEIIGKDDVELFQLSGNAAQKFIEDDLQVMRGKLDTLIREEEVLYPDGKRIYLETIKTLYYSEDNAPFGMV
;
A
#
# COMPACT_ATOMS: atom_id res chain seq x y z
N GLY A 1 49.70 -7.88 -84.04
CA GLY A 1 48.51 -8.68 -83.75
C GLY A 1 47.56 -8.67 -84.92
N THR A 2 46.83 -9.77 -85.14
CA THR A 2 45.76 -9.84 -86.19
C THR A 2 44.67 -8.84 -85.83
N PRO A 3 44.17 -8.01 -86.79
CA PRO A 3 43.10 -7.05 -86.54
C PRO A 3 41.85 -7.76 -86.04
N GLN A 4 41.31 -7.30 -84.90
CA GLN A 4 40.07 -7.77 -84.30
C GLN A 4 39.30 -6.63 -83.59
N GLY A 5 37.98 -6.69 -83.54
CA GLY A 5 37.19 -5.63 -82.93
C GLY A 5 35.67 -5.93 -82.98
N TYR A 6 34.92 -5.00 -82.41
CA TYR A 6 33.47 -5.01 -82.50
C TYR A 6 33.00 -4.14 -83.64
N VAL A 7 31.96 -4.58 -84.32
CA VAL A 7 31.34 -3.82 -85.39
C VAL A 7 29.82 -3.89 -85.27
N THR A 8 29.13 -2.77 -85.44
CA THR A 8 27.69 -2.70 -85.59
C THR A 8 27.35 -2.31 -87.01
N TYR A 9 26.51 -3.07 -87.63
CA TYR A 9 26.11 -2.83 -89.04
C TYR A 9 24.62 -3.12 -89.28
N ALA A 10 24.01 -2.48 -90.19
CA ALA A 10 22.66 -2.70 -90.61
C ALA A 10 22.57 -3.61 -91.86
N PHE A 11 21.80 -4.64 -91.80
CA PHE A 11 21.53 -5.56 -92.96
C PHE A 11 20.07 -5.97 -92.95
N ASN A 12 19.41 -5.86 -94.12
CA ASN A 12 17.96 -6.16 -94.31
C ASN A 12 17.07 -5.45 -93.28
N GLY A 13 17.34 -4.17 -92.93
CA GLY A 13 16.54 -3.39 -91.98
C GLY A 13 16.69 -3.79 -90.54
N LYS A 14 17.64 -4.65 -90.19
CA LYS A 14 18.01 -5.05 -88.85
C LYS A 14 19.42 -4.62 -88.48
N THR A 15 19.65 -4.27 -87.26
CA THR A 15 20.97 -3.93 -86.66
C THR A 15 21.58 -5.19 -86.07
N TYR A 16 22.82 -5.45 -86.42
CA TYR A 16 23.62 -6.56 -85.91
C TYR A 16 24.85 -6.01 -85.22
N THR A 17 25.11 -6.50 -84.00
CA THR A 17 26.35 -6.26 -83.29
C THR A 17 27.14 -7.56 -83.24
N GLY A 18 28.39 -7.51 -83.65
CA GLY A 18 29.24 -8.69 -83.72
C GLY A 18 30.72 -8.39 -83.48
N PHE A 19 31.43 -9.46 -83.31
CA PHE A 19 32.87 -9.46 -83.16
C PHE A 19 33.53 -9.99 -84.42
N TYR A 20 34.49 -9.27 -84.99
CA TYR A 20 35.27 -9.70 -86.13
C TYR A 20 36.71 -10.00 -85.78
N LYS A 21 37.33 -10.96 -86.46
CA LYS A 21 38.72 -11.32 -86.36
C LYS A 21 39.31 -11.70 -87.73
N LYS A 22 40.44 -11.12 -88.05
CA LYS A 22 41.19 -11.45 -89.25
C LYS A 22 41.90 -12.80 -89.11
N ILE A 23 41.76 -13.69 -90.13
CA ILE A 23 42.43 -14.99 -90.13
C ILE A 23 43.92 -14.74 -90.53
N LYS A 24 44.82 -15.35 -89.77
CA LYS A 24 46.22 -15.25 -89.90
C LYS A 24 46.64 -15.81 -91.31
N ASN A 25 47.39 -15.10 -92.10
CA ASN A 25 47.86 -15.48 -93.39
C ASN A 25 46.83 -15.47 -94.57
N LEU A 26 45.61 -15.01 -94.31
CA LEU A 26 44.54 -14.86 -95.31
C LEU A 26 43.96 -13.42 -95.20
N ASN A 27 43.56 -12.83 -96.31
CA ASN A 27 42.89 -11.53 -96.31
C ASN A 27 41.37 -11.68 -96.03
N TRP A 28 41.01 -12.62 -95.07
CA TRP A 28 39.62 -12.98 -94.75
C TRP A 28 39.36 -12.61 -93.24
N TYR A 29 38.13 -12.18 -93.05
CA TYR A 29 37.63 -11.87 -91.72
C TYR A 29 36.49 -12.84 -91.38
N VAL A 30 36.51 -13.35 -90.12
CA VAL A 30 35.36 -14.07 -89.59
C VAL A 30 34.60 -13.08 -88.75
N LEU A 31 33.32 -12.95 -88.99
CA LEU A 31 32.37 -12.14 -88.19
C LEU A 31 31.37 -13.04 -87.57
N ILE A 32 31.23 -12.93 -86.23
CA ILE A 32 30.12 -13.55 -85.47
C ILE A 32 29.26 -12.39 -85.02
N ALA A 33 28.05 -12.26 -85.51
CA ALA A 33 27.13 -11.20 -85.21
C ALA A 33 25.78 -11.73 -84.75
N MET A 34 25.15 -11.00 -83.85
CA MET A 34 23.85 -11.32 -83.29
C MET A 34 22.91 -10.14 -83.55
N ASP A 35 21.64 -10.48 -83.81
CA ASP A 35 20.59 -9.48 -84.01
C ASP A 35 20.26 -8.75 -82.72
N ASP A 36 20.46 -7.44 -82.73
CA ASP A 36 20.25 -6.58 -81.55
C ASP A 36 18.81 -6.63 -81.04
N THR A 37 17.85 -6.92 -81.89
CA THR A 37 16.43 -7.06 -81.50
C THR A 37 16.20 -8.32 -80.69
N GLN A 38 16.96 -9.39 -80.92
CA GLN A 38 16.90 -10.61 -80.05
C GLN A 38 17.56 -10.41 -78.73
N ILE A 39 18.70 -9.72 -78.69
CA ILE A 39 19.38 -9.37 -77.45
C ILE A 39 18.45 -8.54 -76.57
N ASN A 40 17.92 -7.45 -77.12
CA ASN A 40 17.03 -6.54 -76.40
C ASN A 40 15.73 -7.23 -75.88
N LYS A 41 15.11 -8.11 -76.71
CA LYS A 41 13.93 -8.88 -76.25
C LYS A 41 14.25 -9.78 -75.06
N THR A 42 15.34 -10.52 -75.09
CA THR A 42 15.74 -11.45 -74.05
C THR A 42 16.09 -10.71 -72.76
N VAL A 43 16.88 -9.61 -72.89
CA VAL A 43 17.25 -8.76 -71.73
C VAL A 43 16.02 -8.11 -71.12
N LEU A 44 15.14 -7.49 -71.90
CA LEU A 44 13.94 -6.83 -71.41
C LEU A 44 12.95 -7.83 -70.72
N SER A 45 12.77 -9.01 -71.29
CA SER A 45 11.90 -10.03 -70.68
C SER A 45 12.45 -10.58 -69.38
N SER A 46 13.76 -10.85 -69.32
CA SER A 46 14.45 -11.29 -68.09
C SER A 46 14.41 -10.23 -67.01
N THR A 47 14.68 -8.96 -67.36
CA THR A 47 14.65 -7.83 -66.41
C THR A 47 13.22 -7.61 -65.85
N LYS A 48 12.20 -7.67 -66.70
CA LYS A 48 10.78 -7.55 -66.29
C LYS A 48 10.37 -8.66 -65.31
N ASN A 49 10.75 -9.90 -65.58
CA ASN A 49 10.41 -11.04 -64.70
C ASN A 49 11.17 -10.92 -63.35
N SER A 50 12.43 -10.56 -63.37
CA SER A 50 13.22 -10.33 -62.16
C SER A 50 12.63 -9.20 -61.31
N PHE A 51 12.22 -8.09 -61.92
CA PHE A 51 11.55 -7.00 -61.23
C PHE A 51 10.24 -7.42 -60.57
N LEU A 52 9.42 -8.20 -61.31
CA LEU A 52 8.14 -8.70 -60.78
C LEU A 52 8.32 -9.64 -59.59
N LEU A 53 9.31 -10.55 -59.65
CA LEU A 53 9.66 -11.45 -58.55
C LEU A 53 10.14 -10.71 -57.32
N THR A 54 10.98 -9.69 -57.53
CA THR A 54 11.50 -8.85 -56.43
C THR A 54 10.35 -8.08 -55.76
N LEU A 55 9.46 -7.47 -56.57
CA LEU A 55 8.28 -6.77 -56.03
C LEU A 55 7.38 -7.70 -55.22
N LEU A 56 7.13 -8.90 -55.71
CA LEU A 56 6.33 -9.93 -55.02
C LEU A 56 6.98 -10.33 -53.68
N ALA A 57 8.29 -10.53 -53.65
CA ALA A 57 9.04 -10.87 -52.45
C ALA A 57 8.95 -9.75 -51.37
N ILE A 58 9.05 -8.49 -51.80
CA ILE A 58 8.88 -7.34 -50.91
C ILE A 58 7.45 -7.30 -50.34
N LEU A 59 6.42 -7.50 -51.17
CA LEU A 59 5.04 -7.50 -50.70
C LEU A 59 4.76 -8.62 -49.68
N ILE A 60 5.28 -9.83 -49.96
CA ILE A 60 5.18 -10.95 -49.01
C ILE A 60 5.91 -10.62 -47.71
N GLY A 61 7.10 -10.06 -47.77
CA GLY A 61 7.86 -9.63 -46.56
C GLY A 61 7.10 -8.60 -45.73
N LEU A 62 6.51 -7.58 -46.38
CA LEU A 62 5.67 -6.59 -45.71
C LEU A 62 4.42 -7.20 -45.08
N LEU A 63 3.77 -8.14 -45.78
CA LEU A 63 2.58 -8.83 -45.23
C LEU A 63 2.93 -9.64 -43.96
N ILE A 64 3.99 -10.45 -44.03
CA ILE A 64 4.45 -11.25 -42.87
C ILE A 64 4.85 -10.34 -41.73
N GLY A 65 5.64 -9.29 -41.99
CA GLY A 65 6.05 -8.30 -40.98
C GLY A 65 4.84 -7.63 -40.32
N SER A 66 3.84 -7.23 -41.08
CA SER A 66 2.61 -6.63 -40.56
C SER A 66 1.83 -7.58 -39.65
N ILE A 67 1.71 -8.86 -40.02
CA ILE A 67 1.04 -9.86 -39.17
C ILE A 67 1.80 -10.07 -37.85
N LEU A 68 3.12 -10.17 -37.91
CA LEU A 68 3.95 -10.32 -36.70
C LEU A 68 3.82 -9.13 -35.76
N ILE A 69 3.94 -7.92 -36.29
CA ILE A 69 3.78 -6.67 -35.51
C ILE A 69 2.40 -6.61 -34.87
N TYR A 70 1.34 -6.90 -35.64
CA TYR A 70 -0.03 -6.90 -35.12
C TYR A 70 -0.22 -7.85 -33.95
N ASN A 71 0.31 -9.07 -34.00
CA ASN A 71 0.22 -10.05 -32.93
C ASN A 71 0.97 -9.62 -31.67
N VAL A 72 2.17 -9.05 -31.80
CA VAL A 72 2.97 -8.52 -30.69
C VAL A 72 2.26 -7.35 -30.02
N VAL A 73 1.79 -6.38 -30.80
CA VAL A 73 1.07 -5.20 -30.30
C VAL A 73 -0.20 -5.60 -29.56
N LYS A 74 -0.98 -6.53 -30.14
CA LYS A 74 -2.20 -7.05 -29.50
C LYS A 74 -1.92 -7.72 -28.15
N ALA A 75 -0.85 -8.52 -28.04
CA ALA A 75 -0.45 -9.15 -26.79
C ALA A 75 -0.01 -8.10 -25.76
N LEU A 76 0.74 -7.09 -26.17
CA LEU A 76 1.17 -6.00 -25.30
C LEU A 76 0.00 -5.19 -24.75
N TYR A 77 -0.99 -4.87 -25.58
CA TYR A 77 -2.22 -4.20 -25.11
C TYR A 77 -2.96 -5.00 -24.04
N LYS A 78 -3.08 -6.33 -24.20
CA LYS A 78 -3.69 -7.19 -23.17
C LYS A 78 -2.94 -7.17 -21.86
N ILE A 79 -1.61 -7.17 -21.91
CA ILE A 79 -0.75 -7.10 -20.71
C ILE A 79 -0.93 -5.75 -20.00
N ILE A 80 -0.93 -4.63 -20.73
CA ILE A 80 -1.15 -3.29 -20.19
C ILE A 80 -2.53 -3.18 -19.54
N GLU A 81 -3.57 -3.65 -20.22
CA GLU A 81 -4.93 -3.64 -19.68
C GLU A 81 -5.03 -4.46 -18.39
N TYR A 82 -4.43 -5.64 -18.36
CA TYR A 82 -4.36 -6.48 -17.16
C TYR A 82 -3.64 -5.75 -16.00
N ALA A 83 -2.47 -5.17 -16.27
CA ALA A 83 -1.73 -4.40 -15.26
C ALA A 83 -2.57 -3.24 -14.70
N ARG A 84 -3.32 -2.55 -15.57
CA ARG A 84 -4.25 -1.48 -15.16
C ARG A 84 -5.40 -1.98 -14.30
N ARG A 85 -5.97 -3.15 -14.61
CA ARG A 85 -7.03 -3.77 -13.79
C ARG A 85 -6.51 -4.15 -12.41
N ILE A 86 -5.32 -4.75 -12.34
CA ILE A 86 -4.67 -5.07 -11.06
C ILE A 86 -4.41 -3.79 -10.24
N SER A 87 -3.90 -2.72 -10.86
CA SER A 87 -3.69 -1.43 -10.20
C SER A 87 -4.99 -0.81 -9.65
N ASN A 88 -6.12 -1.10 -10.28
CA ASN A 88 -7.45 -0.66 -9.83
C ASN A 88 -8.10 -1.64 -8.81
N GLY A 89 -7.35 -2.60 -8.29
CA GLY A 89 -7.83 -3.55 -7.28
C GLY A 89 -8.58 -4.77 -7.83
N GLN A 90 -8.68 -4.94 -9.16
CA GLN A 90 -9.34 -6.11 -9.78
C GLN A 90 -8.34 -7.29 -9.87
N LEU A 91 -7.96 -7.84 -8.72
CA LEU A 91 -6.92 -8.88 -8.63
C LEU A 91 -7.32 -10.24 -9.24
N GLU A 92 -8.60 -10.46 -9.52
CA GLU A 92 -9.14 -11.70 -10.11
C GLU A 92 -9.23 -11.64 -11.64
N ALA A 93 -8.78 -10.55 -12.26
CA ALA A 93 -8.81 -10.43 -13.71
C ALA A 93 -8.01 -11.57 -14.36
N ALA A 94 -8.54 -12.13 -15.47
CA ALA A 94 -7.82 -13.12 -16.24
C ALA A 94 -6.90 -12.44 -17.27
N LEU A 95 -5.70 -12.96 -17.43
CA LEU A 95 -4.76 -12.55 -18.48
C LEU A 95 -4.57 -13.71 -19.47
N ASP A 96 -5.22 -13.63 -20.63
CA ASP A 96 -5.15 -14.64 -21.71
C ASP A 96 -3.99 -14.33 -22.67
N VAL A 97 -2.79 -14.23 -22.15
CA VAL A 97 -1.54 -14.14 -22.92
C VAL A 97 -0.69 -15.33 -22.56
N TYR A 98 -0.61 -16.29 -23.47
CA TYR A 98 0.22 -17.49 -23.35
C TYR A 98 1.27 -17.45 -24.46
N GLY A 99 2.52 -17.77 -24.15
CA GLY A 99 3.60 -17.81 -25.13
C GLY A 99 4.92 -18.24 -24.50
N GLN A 100 5.79 -18.77 -25.36
CA GLN A 100 7.20 -19.00 -25.06
C GLN A 100 7.95 -17.77 -25.61
N GLY A 101 8.52 -16.96 -24.75
CA GLY A 101 9.24 -15.76 -25.12
C GLY A 101 9.08 -14.66 -24.06
N GLU A 102 9.64 -13.50 -24.33
CA GLU A 102 9.71 -12.40 -23.37
C GLU A 102 8.32 -11.91 -22.92
N LEU A 103 7.34 -11.88 -23.84
CA LEU A 103 5.96 -11.51 -23.49
C LEU A 103 5.27 -12.55 -22.61
N GLY A 104 5.57 -13.83 -22.82
CA GLY A 104 5.09 -14.91 -21.96
C GLY A 104 5.68 -14.84 -20.55
N VAL A 105 6.97 -14.57 -20.42
CA VAL A 105 7.65 -14.35 -19.14
C VAL A 105 7.04 -13.16 -18.42
N LEU A 106 6.85 -12.03 -19.11
CA LEU A 106 6.23 -10.83 -18.55
C LEU A 106 4.80 -11.11 -18.05
N ALA A 107 3.98 -11.79 -18.85
CA ALA A 107 2.62 -12.17 -18.47
C ALA A 107 2.60 -13.07 -17.21
N ASN A 108 3.50 -14.05 -17.13
CA ASN A 108 3.62 -14.93 -15.97
C ASN A 108 4.07 -14.20 -14.71
N THR A 109 5.03 -13.28 -14.86
CA THR A 109 5.50 -12.44 -13.74
C THR A 109 4.37 -11.58 -13.19
N LEU A 110 3.59 -10.92 -14.06
CA LEU A 110 2.44 -10.13 -13.64
C LEU A 110 1.34 -10.96 -12.97
N ARG A 111 1.06 -12.18 -13.47
CA ARG A 111 0.12 -13.11 -12.79
C ARG A 111 0.61 -13.50 -11.40
N SER A 112 1.91 -13.76 -11.26
CA SER A 112 2.51 -14.10 -9.96
C SER A 112 2.43 -12.93 -8.99
N MET A 113 2.73 -11.69 -9.44
CA MET A 113 2.57 -10.49 -8.63
C MET A 113 1.12 -10.28 -8.18
N ALA A 114 0.14 -10.40 -9.10
CA ALA A 114 -1.28 -10.27 -8.77
C ALA A 114 -1.72 -11.28 -7.71
N ARG A 115 -1.24 -12.54 -7.82
CA ARG A 115 -1.52 -13.59 -6.85
C ARG A 115 -0.95 -13.27 -5.47
N ILE A 116 0.31 -12.80 -5.40
CA ILE A 116 0.95 -12.41 -4.14
C ILE A 116 0.19 -11.26 -3.49
N VAL A 117 -0.12 -10.19 -4.26
CA VAL A 117 -0.87 -9.04 -3.76
C VAL A 117 -2.25 -9.47 -3.23
N LYS A 118 -2.96 -10.36 -3.93
CA LYS A 118 -4.24 -10.91 -3.46
C LYS A 118 -4.08 -11.67 -2.15
N GLN A 119 -3.09 -12.56 -2.06
CA GLN A 119 -2.84 -13.32 -0.84
C GLN A 119 -2.50 -12.42 0.36
N ASP A 120 -1.69 -11.38 0.14
CA ASP A 120 -1.35 -10.41 1.19
C ASP A 120 -2.57 -9.60 1.61
N GLN A 121 -3.42 -9.19 0.67
CA GLN A 121 -4.67 -8.49 0.97
C GLN A 121 -5.63 -9.36 1.80
N ASP A 122 -5.83 -10.62 1.41
CA ASP A 122 -6.69 -11.57 2.14
C ASP A 122 -6.13 -11.84 3.55
N ARG A 123 -4.80 -11.90 3.68
CA ARG A 123 -4.12 -12.05 4.97
C ARG A 123 -4.33 -10.82 5.86
N LEU A 124 -4.13 -9.63 5.29
CA LEU A 124 -4.34 -8.37 6.01
C LEU A 124 -5.79 -8.21 6.47
N ASN A 125 -6.75 -8.51 5.62
CA ASN A 125 -8.17 -8.44 5.97
C ASN A 125 -8.49 -9.36 7.17
N ARG A 126 -8.01 -10.61 7.15
CA ARG A 126 -8.16 -11.53 8.28
C ARG A 126 -7.52 -11.00 9.55
N LEU A 127 -6.30 -10.47 9.46
CA LEU A 127 -5.60 -9.91 10.61
C LEU A 127 -6.33 -8.69 11.20
N VAL A 128 -6.88 -7.82 10.35
CA VAL A 128 -7.69 -6.67 10.77
C VAL A 128 -8.95 -7.14 11.48
N GLU A 129 -9.65 -8.14 10.94
CA GLU A 129 -10.85 -8.72 11.54
C GLU A 129 -10.55 -9.33 12.92
N GLU A 130 -9.52 -10.18 13.03
CA GLU A 130 -9.07 -10.77 14.29
C GLU A 130 -8.70 -9.70 15.33
N ARG A 131 -7.95 -8.66 14.93
CA ARG A 131 -7.57 -7.57 15.83
C ARG A 131 -8.74 -6.72 16.27
N THR A 132 -9.68 -6.46 15.38
CA THR A 132 -10.91 -5.72 15.70
C THR A 132 -11.75 -6.50 16.72
N ASP A 133 -11.90 -7.80 16.55
CA ASP A 133 -12.61 -8.64 17.50
C ASP A 133 -11.91 -8.71 18.86
N GLN A 134 -10.59 -8.86 18.89
CA GLN A 134 -9.80 -8.82 20.13
C GLN A 134 -9.97 -7.50 20.87
N LEU A 135 -9.90 -6.37 20.16
CA LEU A 135 -10.10 -5.05 20.75
C LEU A 135 -11.52 -4.91 21.31
N ARG A 136 -12.55 -5.35 20.60
CA ARG A 136 -13.94 -5.32 21.04
C ARG A 136 -14.13 -6.13 22.33
N LEU A 137 -13.62 -7.36 22.36
CA LEU A 137 -13.70 -8.22 23.55
C LEU A 137 -12.96 -7.62 24.76
N SER A 138 -11.77 -7.02 24.51
CA SER A 138 -11.01 -6.34 25.57
C SER A 138 -11.75 -5.13 26.11
N GLN A 139 -12.35 -4.31 25.24
CA GLN A 139 -13.19 -3.19 25.66
C GLN A 139 -14.41 -3.64 26.48
N GLU A 140 -15.13 -4.67 26.02
CA GLU A 140 -16.27 -5.20 26.74
C GLU A 140 -15.88 -5.71 28.13
N ARG A 141 -14.70 -6.37 28.24
CA ARG A 141 -14.18 -6.83 29.53
C ARG A 141 -13.86 -5.66 30.45
N LEU A 142 -13.12 -4.66 29.97
CA LEU A 142 -12.78 -3.47 30.76
C LEU A 142 -14.04 -2.72 31.23
N LEU A 143 -15.05 -2.58 30.37
CA LEU A 143 -16.31 -1.95 30.77
C LEU A 143 -17.03 -2.74 31.87
N LYS A 144 -17.05 -4.07 31.78
CA LYS A 144 -17.65 -4.94 32.82
C LYS A 144 -16.89 -4.85 34.13
N GLU A 145 -15.55 -4.90 34.09
CA GLU A 145 -14.71 -4.77 35.29
C GLU A 145 -14.89 -3.40 35.95
N SER A 146 -14.89 -2.33 35.16
CA SER A 146 -15.14 -0.97 35.65
C SER A 146 -16.53 -0.82 36.26
N ALA A 147 -17.56 -1.35 35.61
CA ALA A 147 -18.94 -1.32 36.14
C ALA A 147 -19.04 -2.11 37.45
N LEU A 148 -18.38 -3.27 37.54
CA LEU A 148 -18.37 -4.09 38.76
C LEU A 148 -17.68 -3.34 39.90
N LEU A 149 -16.48 -2.79 39.67
CA LEU A 149 -15.76 -2.01 40.68
C LEU A 149 -16.57 -0.81 41.16
N LYS A 150 -17.20 -0.08 40.25
CA LYS A 150 -18.09 1.05 40.59
C LYS A 150 -19.28 0.61 41.40
N THR A 151 -19.86 -0.55 41.10
CA THR A 151 -20.97 -1.13 41.88
C THR A 151 -20.50 -1.48 43.30
N ILE A 152 -19.35 -2.17 43.44
CA ILE A 152 -18.79 -2.54 44.73
C ILE A 152 -18.55 -1.27 45.57
N LEU A 153 -17.84 -0.28 45.01
CA LEU A 153 -17.57 0.98 45.71
C LEU A 153 -18.86 1.68 46.17
N ASN A 154 -19.90 1.70 45.35
CA ASN A 154 -21.18 2.34 45.66
C ASN A 154 -22.05 1.58 46.64
N THR A 155 -21.78 0.27 46.88
CA THR A 155 -22.49 -0.52 47.90
C THR A 155 -21.87 -0.39 49.31
N VAL A 156 -20.60 0.07 49.35
CA VAL A 156 -19.94 0.31 50.65
C VAL A 156 -20.54 1.58 51.30
N PRO A 157 -21.00 1.51 52.57
CA PRO A 157 -21.61 2.65 53.25
C PRO A 157 -20.56 3.69 53.73
N ASP A 158 -19.30 3.29 53.79
CA ASP A 158 -18.21 4.19 54.21
C ASP A 158 -17.94 5.23 53.10
N LEU A 159 -17.42 6.38 53.54
CA LEU A 159 -17.07 7.49 52.63
C LEU A 159 -15.74 7.17 51.93
N ILE A 160 -15.83 6.79 50.67
CA ILE A 160 -14.63 6.47 49.89
C ILE A 160 -14.38 7.55 48.81
N PHE A 161 -13.17 8.07 48.79
CA PHE A 161 -12.71 9.00 47.76
C PHE A 161 -11.26 8.70 47.41
N TYR A 162 -10.82 9.13 46.22
CA TYR A 162 -9.42 9.04 45.83
C TYR A 162 -8.99 10.29 45.08
N LYS A 163 -7.71 10.66 45.32
CA LYS A 163 -7.07 11.86 44.79
C LYS A 163 -5.80 11.50 44.03
N ASP A 164 -5.40 12.35 43.10
CA ASP A 164 -4.06 12.27 42.51
C ASP A 164 -2.99 12.81 43.47
N MET A 165 -1.71 12.73 43.05
CA MET A 165 -0.55 13.21 43.84
C MET A 165 -0.53 14.73 44.03
N ASN A 166 -1.43 15.50 43.42
CA ASN A 166 -1.61 16.93 43.60
C ASN A 166 -2.74 17.27 44.57
N GLY A 167 -3.42 16.25 45.14
CA GLY A 167 -4.55 16.43 46.03
C GLY A 167 -5.88 16.70 45.35
N ILE A 168 -5.96 16.46 44.01
CA ILE A 168 -7.15 16.68 43.22
C ILE A 168 -8.00 15.40 43.20
N TYR A 169 -9.29 15.52 43.53
CA TYR A 169 -10.24 14.42 43.52
C TYR A 169 -10.38 13.82 42.12
N LYS A 170 -10.20 12.53 41.99
CA LYS A 170 -10.37 11.75 40.75
C LYS A 170 -11.63 10.88 40.77
N GLY A 171 -12.20 10.65 41.94
CA GLY A 171 -13.46 9.97 42.09
C GLY A 171 -13.85 9.72 43.51
N CYS A 172 -15.08 9.28 43.69
CA CYS A 172 -15.63 8.92 44.98
C CYS A 172 -16.77 7.93 44.86
N ASN A 173 -17.17 7.31 45.98
CA ASN A 173 -18.38 6.49 45.99
C ASN A 173 -19.66 7.33 46.27
N LYS A 174 -20.80 6.71 46.10
CA LYS A 174 -22.10 7.36 46.30
C LYS A 174 -22.29 7.90 47.72
N ALA A 175 -21.75 7.20 48.72
CA ALA A 175 -21.83 7.64 50.11
C ALA A 175 -21.09 8.97 50.34
N PHE A 176 -19.86 9.15 49.79
CA PHE A 176 -19.14 10.39 49.88
C PHE A 176 -19.83 11.54 49.11
N GLY A 177 -20.34 11.27 47.91
CA GLY A 177 -21.14 12.25 47.16
C GLY A 177 -22.38 12.71 47.93
N ALA A 178 -23.12 11.79 48.56
CA ALA A 178 -24.27 12.11 49.39
C ALA A 178 -23.85 12.92 50.65
N PHE A 179 -22.74 12.60 51.28
CA PHE A 179 -22.18 13.31 52.41
C PHE A 179 -21.82 14.78 52.07
N ILE A 180 -21.20 15.00 50.92
CA ILE A 180 -20.83 16.35 50.41
C ILE A 180 -22.06 17.10 49.89
N GLY A 181 -23.13 16.40 49.52
CA GLY A 181 -24.30 16.96 48.82
C GLY A 181 -24.02 17.32 47.36
N LYS A 182 -23.06 16.66 46.71
CA LYS A 182 -22.67 16.87 45.31
C LYS A 182 -22.55 15.57 44.55
N SER A 183 -22.77 15.60 43.27
CA SER A 183 -22.52 14.45 42.39
C SER A 183 -21.03 14.18 42.22
N GLU A 184 -20.62 12.96 41.90
CA GLU A 184 -19.23 12.60 41.59
C GLU A 184 -18.63 13.51 40.52
N GLN A 185 -19.41 13.89 39.48
CA GLN A 185 -18.95 14.79 38.41
C GLN A 185 -18.64 16.21 38.89
N GLU A 186 -19.33 16.68 39.91
CA GLU A 186 -19.08 18.00 40.54
C GLU A 186 -17.89 17.96 41.52
N ILE A 187 -17.51 16.78 41.99
CA ILE A 187 -16.38 16.53 42.90
C ILE A 187 -15.08 16.39 42.13
N ILE A 188 -15.10 15.61 41.05
CA ILE A 188 -13.89 15.36 40.24
C ILE A 188 -13.29 16.67 39.75
N GLY A 189 -11.95 16.77 39.86
CA GLY A 189 -11.18 17.93 39.41
C GLY A 189 -11.05 19.05 40.43
N LYS A 190 -11.67 18.93 41.61
CA LYS A 190 -11.56 19.90 42.70
C LYS A 190 -10.55 19.43 43.77
N ASP A 191 -10.06 20.38 44.54
CA ASP A 191 -9.30 20.12 45.75
C ASP A 191 -10.20 20.26 47.01
N ASP A 192 -9.64 20.08 48.20
CA ASP A 192 -10.36 20.19 49.47
C ASP A 192 -10.90 21.61 49.69
N VAL A 193 -10.15 22.63 49.31
CA VAL A 193 -10.54 24.04 49.51
C VAL A 193 -11.78 24.37 48.69
N GLU A 194 -11.78 23.99 47.42
CA GLU A 194 -12.89 24.22 46.52
C GLU A 194 -14.12 23.35 46.86
N LEU A 195 -13.88 22.11 47.30
CA LEU A 195 -14.95 21.16 47.57
C LEU A 195 -15.73 21.51 48.82
N PHE A 196 -15.00 21.79 49.93
CA PHE A 196 -15.62 22.06 51.22
C PHE A 196 -15.86 23.55 51.47
N GLN A 197 -15.45 24.43 50.53
CA GLN A 197 -15.51 25.89 50.71
C GLN A 197 -14.87 26.35 52.03
N LEU A 198 -13.84 25.63 52.46
CA LEU A 198 -13.17 25.88 53.70
C LEU A 198 -12.26 27.10 53.58
N SER A 199 -12.35 28.01 54.54
CA SER A 199 -11.42 29.11 54.70
C SER A 199 -10.59 28.90 55.98
N GLY A 200 -9.27 29.08 55.88
CA GLY A 200 -8.38 29.08 57.05
C GLY A 200 -7.87 27.69 57.48
N ASN A 201 -7.66 27.51 58.79
CA ASN A 201 -6.92 26.35 59.36
C ASN A 201 -7.54 24.96 59.11
N ALA A 202 -8.85 24.87 58.80
CA ALA A 202 -9.51 23.56 58.61
C ALA A 202 -9.07 22.89 57.31
N ALA A 203 -9.01 23.63 56.19
CA ALA A 203 -8.50 23.09 54.91
C ALA A 203 -7.04 22.70 55.00
N GLN A 204 -6.26 23.50 55.74
CA GLN A 204 -4.82 23.30 55.90
C GLN A 204 -4.50 21.96 56.58
N LYS A 205 -5.31 21.54 57.56
CA LYS A 205 -5.13 20.26 58.24
C LYS A 205 -5.34 19.07 57.29
N PHE A 206 -6.38 19.10 56.48
CA PHE A 206 -6.63 18.02 55.48
C PHE A 206 -5.48 17.92 54.47
N ILE A 207 -4.99 19.06 53.97
CA ILE A 207 -3.86 19.14 53.04
C ILE A 207 -2.58 18.64 53.69
N GLU A 208 -2.30 18.99 54.95
CA GLU A 208 -1.12 18.52 55.69
C GLU A 208 -1.14 17.01 55.89
N ASP A 209 -2.28 16.43 56.21
CA ASP A 209 -2.46 14.98 56.38
C ASP A 209 -2.30 14.23 55.06
N ASP A 210 -2.87 14.75 53.98
CA ASP A 210 -2.68 14.20 52.62
C ASP A 210 -1.19 14.24 52.21
N LEU A 211 -0.52 15.35 52.46
CA LEU A 211 0.91 15.50 52.17
C LEU A 211 1.80 14.56 52.98
N GLN A 212 1.43 14.16 54.20
CA GLN A 212 2.21 13.19 54.99
C GLN A 212 2.20 11.82 54.33
N VAL A 213 1.07 11.40 53.75
CA VAL A 213 0.93 10.15 53.01
C VAL A 213 1.59 10.28 51.64
N MET A 214 1.25 11.29 50.85
CA MET A 214 1.75 11.47 49.47
C MET A 214 3.28 11.62 49.40
N ARG A 215 3.92 12.19 50.42
CA ARG A 215 5.39 12.31 50.50
C ARG A 215 6.08 11.06 51.04
N GLY A 216 5.35 9.98 51.26
CA GLY A 216 5.90 8.71 51.78
C GLY A 216 6.45 8.78 53.20
N LYS A 217 5.98 9.75 54.00
CA LYS A 217 6.34 9.83 55.44
C LYS A 217 5.61 8.75 56.24
N LEU A 218 4.41 8.39 55.78
CA LEU A 218 3.55 7.35 56.36
C LEU A 218 2.95 6.53 55.22
N ASP A 219 2.99 5.21 55.31
CA ASP A 219 2.32 4.32 54.35
C ASP A 219 0.80 4.41 54.50
N THR A 220 0.34 4.59 55.72
CA THR A 220 -1.08 4.76 56.08
C THR A 220 -1.20 5.75 57.20
N LEU A 221 -2.13 6.69 57.08
CA LEU A 221 -2.49 7.63 58.15
C LEU A 221 -3.90 7.28 58.62
N ILE A 222 -4.06 7.07 59.92
CA ILE A 222 -5.36 6.86 60.58
C ILE A 222 -5.59 8.00 61.54
N ARG A 223 -6.72 8.69 61.43
CA ARG A 223 -7.11 9.79 62.29
C ARG A 223 -8.58 9.80 62.60
N GLU A 224 -8.90 10.19 63.85
CA GLU A 224 -10.26 10.59 64.19
C GLU A 224 -10.42 12.09 63.89
N GLU A 225 -11.42 12.41 63.07
CA GLU A 225 -11.72 13.77 62.62
C GLU A 225 -13.13 14.15 63.00
N GLU A 226 -13.31 15.33 63.59
CA GLU A 226 -14.63 15.93 63.78
C GLU A 226 -15.01 16.68 62.51
N VAL A 227 -16.09 16.24 61.89
CA VAL A 227 -16.59 16.83 60.62
C VAL A 227 -18.01 17.36 60.86
N LEU A 228 -18.26 18.58 60.38
CA LEU A 228 -19.54 19.22 60.44
C LEU A 228 -20.37 18.84 59.21
N TYR A 229 -21.53 18.22 59.44
CA TYR A 229 -22.48 17.94 58.35
C TYR A 229 -23.09 19.24 57.77
N PRO A 230 -23.57 19.27 56.53
CA PRO A 230 -24.26 20.44 55.98
C PRO A 230 -25.47 20.92 56.78
N ASP A 231 -26.10 20.02 57.53
CA ASP A 231 -27.22 20.28 58.45
C ASP A 231 -26.80 20.83 59.82
N GLY A 232 -25.48 21.02 60.05
CA GLY A 232 -24.91 21.52 61.28
C GLY A 232 -24.63 20.44 62.33
N LYS A 233 -24.86 19.17 62.05
CA LYS A 233 -24.59 18.06 62.95
C LYS A 233 -23.10 17.73 62.96
N ARG A 234 -22.52 17.59 64.16
CA ARG A 234 -21.10 17.15 64.33
C ARG A 234 -21.08 15.63 64.37
N ILE A 235 -20.17 15.07 63.57
CA ILE A 235 -19.88 13.64 63.60
C ILE A 235 -18.36 13.42 63.74
N TYR A 236 -18.01 12.28 64.31
CA TYR A 236 -16.62 11.84 64.38
C TYR A 236 -16.44 10.73 63.36
N LEU A 237 -15.45 10.92 62.48
CA LEU A 237 -15.06 9.95 61.46
C LEU A 237 -13.68 9.42 61.79
N GLU A 238 -13.47 8.13 61.65
CA GLU A 238 -12.14 7.56 61.55
C GLU A 238 -11.77 7.58 60.04
N THR A 239 -10.79 8.40 59.69
CA THR A 239 -10.32 8.56 58.31
C THR A 239 -9.05 7.77 58.14
N ILE A 240 -9.03 6.89 57.13
CA ILE A 240 -7.86 6.10 56.74
C ILE A 240 -7.39 6.61 55.39
N LYS A 241 -6.14 7.06 55.31
CA LYS A 241 -5.53 7.54 54.05
C LYS A 241 -4.33 6.66 53.70
N THR A 242 -4.30 6.13 52.48
CA THR A 242 -3.20 5.27 51.99
C THR A 242 -2.88 5.57 50.53
N LEU A 243 -1.62 5.33 50.12
CA LEU A 243 -1.24 5.44 48.73
C LEU A 243 -1.78 4.27 47.91
N TYR A 244 -2.14 4.54 46.65
CA TYR A 244 -2.28 3.52 45.66
C TYR A 244 -1.25 3.71 44.53
N TYR A 245 -0.87 2.60 43.91
CA TYR A 245 0.29 2.54 43.03
C TYR A 245 -0.12 2.13 41.62
N SER A 246 0.66 2.58 40.63
CA SER A 246 0.56 2.10 39.23
C SER A 246 1.17 0.69 39.12
N GLU A 247 1.00 0.08 37.95
CA GLU A 247 1.61 -1.23 37.63
C GLU A 247 3.14 -1.22 37.78
N ASP A 248 3.79 -0.08 37.54
CA ASP A 248 5.24 0.12 37.70
C ASP A 248 5.66 0.39 39.16
N ASN A 249 4.74 0.19 40.10
CA ASN A 249 4.95 0.43 41.52
C ASN A 249 5.32 1.90 41.88
N ALA A 250 4.94 2.85 41.03
CA ALA A 250 5.05 4.27 41.30
C ALA A 250 3.78 4.78 42.01
N PRO A 251 3.88 5.66 43.04
CA PRO A 251 2.70 6.21 43.68
C PRO A 251 1.89 7.02 42.68
N PHE A 252 0.63 6.67 42.54
CA PHE A 252 -0.29 7.23 41.54
C PHE A 252 -1.30 8.19 42.18
N GLY A 253 -1.60 7.97 43.45
CA GLY A 253 -2.52 8.81 44.21
C GLY A 253 -2.78 8.25 45.60
N MET A 254 -3.82 8.76 46.24
CA MET A 254 -4.23 8.43 47.59
C MET A 254 -5.72 8.08 47.63
N VAL A 255 -6.08 7.08 48.41
CA VAL A 255 -7.44 6.69 48.75
C VAL A 255 -7.66 6.79 50.23
#